data_f41480a00d755e5a6d040d0b5e1f7cd6
#
_entry.id   f41480a00d755e5a6d040d0b5e1f7cd6
#
_cell.length_a   1.000
_cell.length_b   1.000
_cell.length_c   1.000
_cell.angle_alpha   90.00
_cell.angle_beta   90.00
_cell.angle_gamma   90.00
#
_symmetry.space_group_name_H-M   'P 1'
#
loop_
_entity.id
_entity.type
_entity.pdbx_description
1 polymer ?
#
loop_
_entity_poly.entity_id
_entity_poly.type
_entity_poly.pdbx_seq_one_letter_code
_entity_poly.pdbx_strand_id
1 'polypeptide(L)'
;MTTFFEAQTDLLESGTPFVAVTVVDTLGSTPQDKGSKMLVTPAGRVFGTVGGGKIEARAIAEAQAMLSDAAAPPTRFHQWSLEKDIGMTCGGIVRVYFEAFNVT
;
A
#
# COMPACT_ATOMS: atom_id res chain seq x y z
N MET A 1 -3.52 7.01 20.94
CA MET A 1 -2.86 6.95 19.58
C MET A 1 -3.31 5.70 18.88
N THR A 2 -3.81 5.83 17.65
CA THR A 2 -4.26 4.68 16.86
C THR A 2 -3.07 3.94 16.25
N THR A 3 -2.98 2.63 16.47
CA THR A 3 -1.98 1.79 15.80
C THR A 3 -2.51 1.30 14.46
N PHE A 4 -1.61 0.76 13.63
CA PHE A 4 -2.01 0.11 12.38
C PHE A 4 -3.05 -0.99 12.62
N PHE A 5 -2.81 -1.83 13.62
CA PHE A 5 -3.71 -2.95 13.91
C PHE A 5 -5.08 -2.49 14.40
N GLU A 6 -5.15 -1.42 15.18
CA GLU A 6 -6.42 -0.83 15.59
C GLU A 6 -7.17 -0.26 14.39
N ALA A 7 -6.49 0.47 13.52
CA ALA A 7 -7.10 1.03 12.32
C ALA A 7 -7.61 -0.08 11.39
N GLN A 8 -6.84 -1.17 11.21
CA GLN A 8 -7.25 -2.30 10.40
C GLN A 8 -8.46 -3.01 11.01
N THR A 9 -8.46 -3.21 12.33
CA THR A 9 -9.58 -3.82 13.03
C THR A 9 -10.87 -3.02 12.83
N ASP A 10 -10.79 -1.69 12.95
CA ASP A 10 -11.94 -0.82 12.75
C ASP A 10 -12.52 -0.97 11.34
N LEU A 11 -11.67 -1.04 10.33
CA LEU A 11 -12.10 -1.24 8.93
C LEU A 11 -12.71 -2.62 8.74
N LEU A 12 -12.12 -3.66 9.33
CA LEU A 12 -12.66 -5.03 9.25
C LEU A 12 -14.05 -5.11 9.88
N GLU A 13 -14.22 -4.52 11.05
CA GLU A 13 -15.49 -4.54 11.80
C GLU A 13 -16.58 -3.73 11.10
N SER A 14 -16.22 -2.61 10.46
CA SER A 14 -17.18 -1.77 9.75
C SER A 14 -17.59 -2.35 8.39
N GLY A 15 -16.91 -3.39 7.91
CA GLY A 15 -17.17 -3.96 6.59
C GLY A 15 -16.67 -3.10 5.44
N THR A 16 -15.86 -2.08 5.73
CA THR A 16 -15.31 -1.18 4.69
C THR A 16 -14.27 -1.94 3.85
N PRO A 17 -14.41 -1.93 2.51
CA PRO A 17 -13.35 -2.49 1.66
C PRO A 17 -12.05 -1.70 1.82
N PHE A 18 -10.95 -2.40 1.94
CA PHE A 18 -9.64 -1.72 2.03
C PHE A 18 -8.52 -2.63 1.56
N VAL A 19 -7.37 -2.01 1.30
CA VAL A 19 -6.13 -2.71 0.97
C VAL A 19 -5.09 -2.34 2.02
N ALA A 20 -4.44 -3.36 2.58
CA ALA A 20 -3.25 -3.18 3.40
C ALA A 20 -2.04 -3.26 2.48
N VAL A 21 -1.22 -2.23 2.51
CA VAL A 21 0.00 -2.13 1.69
C VAL A 21 1.19 -2.22 2.62
N THR A 22 2.10 -3.15 2.35
CA THR A 22 3.28 -3.37 3.20
C THR A 22 4.56 -3.30 2.35
N VAL A 23 5.53 -2.51 2.80
CA VAL A 23 6.89 -2.57 2.27
C VAL A 23 7.56 -3.78 2.90
N VAL A 24 7.69 -4.86 2.15
CA VAL A 24 8.23 -6.13 2.68
C VAL A 24 9.74 -6.20 2.59
N ASP A 25 10.34 -5.44 1.67
CA ASP A 25 11.80 -5.41 1.52
C ASP A 25 12.25 -4.13 0.85
N THR A 26 13.47 -3.72 1.14
CA THR A 26 14.09 -2.54 0.54
C THR A 26 15.55 -2.85 0.18
N LEU A 27 16.03 -2.22 -0.88
CA LEU A 27 17.42 -2.35 -1.31
C LEU A 27 17.90 -0.96 -1.76
N GLY A 28 19.06 -0.55 -1.25
CA GLY A 28 19.61 0.77 -1.55
C GLY A 28 18.89 1.89 -0.81
N SER A 29 18.92 3.10 -1.38
CA SER A 29 18.32 4.28 -0.76
C SER A 29 16.82 4.32 -1.00
N THR A 30 16.04 4.23 0.07
CA THR A 30 14.57 4.22 0.00
C THR A 30 13.98 5.19 1.03
N PRO A 31 12.77 5.77 0.76
CA PRO A 31 12.15 6.74 1.67
C PRO A 31 11.60 6.14 2.95
N GLN A 32 11.33 4.84 2.97
CA GLN A 32 10.80 4.15 4.15
C GLN A 32 11.49 2.80 4.32
N ASP A 33 11.52 2.34 5.56
CA ASP A 33 12.09 1.05 5.89
C ASP A 33 11.12 -0.10 5.59
N LYS A 34 11.67 -1.31 5.47
CA LYS A 34 10.84 -2.51 5.38
C LYS A 34 9.97 -2.62 6.63
N GLY A 35 8.76 -3.13 6.45
CA GLY A 35 7.76 -3.20 7.50
C GLY A 35 6.81 -2.01 7.55
N SER A 36 7.11 -0.93 6.82
CA SER A 36 6.20 0.22 6.72
C SER A 36 4.88 -0.20 6.11
N LYS A 37 3.78 0.30 6.65
CA LYS A 37 2.43 -0.12 6.28
C LYS A 37 1.52 1.07 6.04
N MET A 38 0.55 0.85 5.14
CA MET A 38 -0.45 1.85 4.78
C MET A 38 -1.80 1.17 4.57
N LEU A 39 -2.88 1.82 4.96
CA LEU A 39 -4.24 1.37 4.69
C LEU A 39 -4.90 2.31 3.70
N VAL A 40 -5.54 1.73 2.68
CA VAL A 40 -6.19 2.46 1.60
C VAL A 40 -7.62 1.96 1.44
N THR A 41 -8.59 2.89 1.43
CA THR A 41 -9.99 2.59 1.11
C THR A 41 -10.30 3.13 -0.29
N PRO A 42 -11.50 2.89 -0.84
CA PRO A 42 -11.88 3.52 -2.11
C PRO A 42 -11.76 5.04 -2.09
N ALA A 43 -11.88 5.67 -0.91
CA ALA A 43 -11.74 7.12 -0.76
C ALA A 43 -10.28 7.59 -0.68
N GLY A 44 -9.33 6.69 -0.53
CA GLY A 44 -7.91 7.02 -0.46
C GLY A 44 -7.22 6.48 0.78
N ARG A 45 -6.05 7.01 1.07
CA ARG A 45 -5.27 6.62 2.25
C ARG A 45 -5.98 7.05 3.54
N VAL A 46 -6.07 6.13 4.49
CA VAL A 46 -6.68 6.41 5.80
C VAL A 46 -5.70 6.24 6.96
N PHE A 47 -4.58 5.57 6.76
CA PHE A 47 -3.58 5.34 7.81
C PHE A 47 -2.22 4.99 7.22
N GLY A 48 -1.15 5.43 7.88
CA GLY A 48 0.21 5.02 7.57
C GLY A 48 0.78 5.60 6.29
N THR A 49 1.96 5.13 5.92
CA THR A 49 2.65 5.57 4.71
C THR A 49 3.62 4.50 4.22
N VAL A 50 3.89 4.50 2.93
CA VAL A 50 4.95 3.68 2.31
C VAL A 50 6.06 4.55 1.72
N GLY A 51 6.11 5.84 2.09
CA GLY A 51 7.20 6.72 1.70
C GLY A 51 6.79 8.11 1.25
N GLY A 52 5.49 8.39 1.15
CA GLY A 52 5.00 9.68 0.68
C GLY A 52 5.23 9.90 -0.81
N GLY A 53 4.86 11.08 -1.30
CA GLY A 53 5.12 11.50 -2.66
C GLY A 53 4.65 10.51 -3.74
N LYS A 54 5.50 10.30 -4.72
CA LYS A 54 5.15 9.50 -5.92
C LYS A 54 4.92 8.02 -5.61
N ILE A 55 5.68 7.43 -4.69
CA ILE A 55 5.49 6.02 -4.35
C ILE A 55 4.15 5.80 -3.66
N GLU A 56 3.77 6.71 -2.78
CA GLU A 56 2.47 6.65 -2.10
C GLU A 56 1.33 6.80 -3.10
N ALA A 57 1.41 7.79 -4.01
CA ALA A 57 0.41 7.99 -5.05
C ALA A 57 0.24 6.75 -5.93
N ARG A 58 1.35 6.11 -6.30
CA ARG A 58 1.32 4.88 -7.10
C ARG A 58 0.66 3.74 -6.32
N ALA A 59 1.01 3.58 -5.05
CA ALA A 59 0.44 2.53 -4.21
C ALA A 59 -1.06 2.75 -3.97
N ILE A 60 -1.49 3.98 -3.74
CA ILE A 60 -2.91 4.31 -3.58
C ILE A 60 -3.68 3.97 -4.86
N ALA A 61 -3.18 4.37 -6.02
CA ALA A 61 -3.84 4.09 -7.30
C ALA A 61 -3.97 2.58 -7.53
N GLU A 62 -2.93 1.82 -7.24
CA GLU A 62 -2.93 0.37 -7.36
C GLU A 62 -3.95 -0.27 -6.42
N ALA A 63 -3.98 0.17 -5.17
CA ALA A 63 -4.93 -0.32 -4.17
C ALA A 63 -6.37 -0.01 -4.58
N GLN A 64 -6.64 1.20 -5.06
CA GLN A 64 -7.98 1.58 -5.51
C GLN A 64 -8.43 0.76 -6.72
N ALA A 65 -7.51 0.43 -7.63
CA ALA A 65 -7.80 -0.42 -8.77
C ALA A 65 -8.19 -1.84 -8.32
N MET A 66 -7.52 -2.38 -7.31
CA MET A 66 -7.91 -3.66 -6.72
C MET A 66 -9.31 -3.63 -6.12
N LEU A 67 -9.66 -2.54 -5.44
CA LEU A 67 -10.97 -2.41 -4.78
C LEU A 67 -12.11 -2.17 -5.76
N SER A 68 -11.84 -1.64 -6.94
CA SER A 68 -12.85 -1.34 -7.95
C SER A 68 -13.16 -2.51 -8.88
N ASP A 69 -12.41 -3.60 -8.81
CA ASP A 69 -12.58 -4.78 -9.65
C ASP A 69 -12.79 -6.02 -8.78
N ALA A 70 -14.05 -6.45 -8.68
CA ALA A 70 -14.40 -7.62 -7.88
C ALA A 70 -13.76 -8.93 -8.37
N ALA A 71 -13.32 -8.98 -9.63
CA ALA A 71 -12.63 -10.12 -10.21
C ALA A 71 -11.11 -10.08 -9.99
N ALA A 72 -10.58 -8.96 -9.46
CA ALA A 72 -9.16 -8.86 -9.21
C ALA A 72 -8.72 -9.85 -8.13
N PRO A 73 -7.51 -10.43 -8.23
CA PRO A 73 -6.97 -11.23 -7.15
C PRO A 73 -6.90 -10.42 -5.85
N PRO A 74 -7.11 -11.07 -4.69
CA PRO A 74 -7.10 -10.35 -3.41
C PRO A 74 -5.71 -9.91 -2.96
N THR A 75 -4.66 -10.33 -3.64
CA THR A 75 -3.29 -9.95 -3.32
C THR A 75 -2.54 -9.56 -4.58
N ARG A 76 -1.57 -8.65 -4.42
CA ARG A 76 -0.60 -8.29 -5.46
C ARG A 76 0.76 -8.11 -4.82
N PHE A 77 1.80 -8.38 -5.59
CA PHE A 77 3.18 -8.18 -5.18
C PHE A 77 3.91 -7.45 -6.30
N HIS A 78 4.57 -6.34 -5.95
CA HIS A 78 5.35 -5.57 -6.91
C HIS A 78 6.78 -5.36 -6.41
N GLN A 79 7.71 -5.38 -7.35
CA GLN A 79 9.05 -4.87 -7.13
C GLN A 79 9.19 -3.63 -7.97
N TRP A 80 9.42 -2.49 -7.34
CA TRP A 80 9.56 -1.20 -8.01
C TRP A 80 10.97 -0.66 -7.86
N SER A 81 11.59 -0.29 -8.99
CA SER A 81 12.73 0.61 -8.99
C SER A 81 12.18 2.03 -8.77
N LEU A 82 12.64 2.71 -7.73
CA LEU A 82 12.14 4.05 -7.42
C LEU A 82 12.41 5.02 -8.56
N GLU A 83 13.56 4.87 -9.24
CA GLU A 83 13.91 5.72 -10.37
C GLU A 83 13.11 5.33 -11.63
N LYS A 84 13.13 4.07 -12.02
CA LYS A 84 12.56 3.62 -13.31
C LYS A 84 11.04 3.48 -13.28
N ASP A 85 10.50 2.89 -12.23
CA ASP A 85 9.07 2.56 -12.16
C ASP A 85 8.25 3.67 -11.53
N ILE A 86 8.82 4.43 -10.59
CA ILE A 86 8.11 5.46 -9.82
C ILE A 86 8.47 6.87 -10.32
N GLY A 87 9.67 7.06 -10.85
CA GLY A 87 10.12 8.36 -11.33
C GLY A 87 10.67 9.25 -10.22
N MET A 88 11.25 8.64 -9.20
CA MET A 88 11.93 9.35 -8.11
C MET A 88 13.42 9.45 -8.40
N THR A 89 14.10 10.34 -7.68
CA THR A 89 15.55 10.50 -7.80
C THR A 89 16.35 9.50 -6.96
N CYS A 90 15.67 8.78 -6.05
CA CYS A 90 16.30 7.75 -5.24
C CYS A 90 16.63 6.53 -6.10
N GLY A 91 17.81 5.92 -5.88
CA GLY A 91 18.24 4.74 -6.62
C GLY A 91 17.83 3.40 -6.01
N GLY A 92 16.91 3.40 -5.06
CA GLY A 92 16.51 2.20 -4.35
C GLY A 92 15.49 1.34 -5.06
N ILE A 93 15.33 0.12 -4.54
CA ILE A 93 14.30 -0.83 -4.97
C ILE A 93 13.44 -1.16 -3.76
N VAL A 94 12.12 -1.21 -3.96
CA VAL A 94 11.18 -1.62 -2.92
C VAL A 94 10.36 -2.80 -3.41
N ARG A 95 10.06 -3.72 -2.50
CA ARG A 95 9.11 -4.81 -2.73
C ARG A 95 7.90 -4.54 -1.87
N VAL A 96 6.73 -4.50 -2.50
CA VAL A 96 5.49 -4.04 -1.87
C VAL A 96 4.42 -5.11 -2.02
N TYR A 97 3.77 -5.45 -0.92
CA TYR A 97 2.71 -6.45 -0.88
C TYR A 97 1.37 -5.76 -0.60
N PHE A 98 0.37 -6.10 -1.41
CA PHE A 98 -0.98 -5.55 -1.34
C PHE A 98 -1.96 -6.66 -0.96
N GLU A 99 -2.76 -6.45 0.06
CA GLU A 99 -3.78 -7.40 0.52
C GLU A 99 -5.12 -6.70 0.61
N ALA A 100 -6.12 -7.18 -0.17
CA ALA A 100 -7.48 -6.61 -0.15
C ALA A 100 -8.36 -7.36 0.84
N PHE A 101 -9.18 -6.61 1.57
CA PHE A 101 -10.13 -7.13 2.57
C PHE A 101 -11.52 -6.56 2.34
N ASN A 102 -12.55 -7.32 2.71
CA ASN A 102 -13.96 -6.92 2.62
C ASN A 102 -14.41 -6.61 1.19
N VAL A 103 -13.76 -7.17 0.20
CA VAL A 103 -14.16 -7.03 -1.21
C VAL A 103 -15.11 -8.17 -1.54
N THR A 104 -16.32 -7.83 -1.96
CA THR A 104 -17.35 -8.82 -2.30
C THR A 104 -17.74 -8.77 -3.77
#